data_e51b655cbe7c30d0f4b81e6d8cad18ef
#
_entry.id   e51b655cbe7c30d0f4b81e6d8cad18ef
#
_cell.length_a   1.000
_cell.length_b   1.000
_cell.length_c   1.000
_cell.angle_alpha   90.00
_cell.angle_beta   90.00
_cell.angle_gamma   90.00
#
_symmetry.space_group_name_H-M   'P 1'
#
loop_
_entity.id
_entity.type
_entity.pdbx_description
1 polymer ?
#
loop_
_entity_poly.entity_id
_entity_poly.type
_entity_poly.pdbx_seq_one_letter_code
_entity_poly.pdbx_strand_id
1 'polypeptide(L)'
;MCPTAGTARYGRTVPAPDDLHEWLSFEAEDEHRTWLFDLTFLTSNWDCIFGRGCPGVLTGPAADAEQGCCSYGAHFTGDADRTRVEARIAELGPDEWQFHDEAAAGGGAIHVDEEGDTVTRQADEACIMLNRPGHPA
;
A
#
# COMPACT_ATOMS: atom_id res chain seq x y z
N MET A 1 27.19 19.88 -27.44
CA MET A 1 26.94 20.57 -26.16
C MET A 1 25.77 19.87 -25.51
N CYS A 2 26.04 19.04 -24.49
CA CYS A 2 24.98 18.38 -23.71
C CYS A 2 24.30 19.39 -22.77
N PRO A 3 22.97 19.35 -22.64
CA PRO A 3 22.29 20.13 -21.63
C PRO A 3 22.57 19.54 -20.23
N THR A 4 23.03 20.39 -19.34
CA THR A 4 23.26 20.09 -17.93
C THR A 4 21.93 19.77 -17.23
N ALA A 5 21.89 18.65 -16.52
CA ALA A 5 20.76 18.24 -15.66
C ALA A 5 20.46 19.33 -14.61
N GLY A 6 19.25 19.86 -14.65
CA GLY A 6 18.76 20.80 -13.65
C GLY A 6 18.29 20.06 -12.40
N THR A 7 18.86 20.38 -11.27
CA THR A 7 18.45 19.90 -9.94
C THR A 7 17.08 20.49 -9.58
N ALA A 8 16.04 19.68 -9.52
CA ALA A 8 14.74 20.09 -9.00
C ALA A 8 14.86 20.32 -7.49
N ARG A 9 14.15 21.33 -6.97
CA ARG A 9 14.20 21.82 -5.57
C ARG A 9 13.83 20.81 -4.46
N TYR A 10 13.59 19.53 -4.82
CA TYR A 10 13.20 18.46 -3.88
C TYR A 10 14.15 17.27 -3.88
N GLY A 11 15.36 17.40 -4.38
CA GLY A 11 16.35 16.32 -4.30
C GLY A 11 16.00 15.03 -5.07
N ARG A 12 14.96 15.04 -5.91
CA ARG A 12 14.59 13.92 -6.77
C ARG A 12 15.50 13.90 -7.98
N THR A 13 16.33 12.89 -8.09
CA THR A 13 17.04 12.59 -9.34
C THR A 13 15.99 12.30 -10.41
N VAL A 14 15.98 13.11 -11.47
CA VAL A 14 15.17 12.78 -12.65
C VAL A 14 15.77 11.51 -13.25
N PRO A 15 14.96 10.46 -13.53
CA PRO A 15 15.45 9.24 -14.15
C PRO A 15 16.21 9.51 -15.43
N ALA A 16 17.21 8.66 -15.72
CA ALA A 16 17.96 8.77 -16.97
C ALA A 16 17.03 8.52 -18.18
N PRO A 17 17.36 9.01 -19.38
CA PRO A 17 16.53 8.84 -20.59
C PRO A 17 16.27 7.38 -21.01
N ASP A 18 16.98 6.44 -20.42
CA ASP A 18 16.84 4.99 -20.69
C ASP A 18 15.71 4.32 -19.91
N ASP A 19 15.09 5.04 -18.97
CA ASP A 19 13.94 4.59 -18.20
C ASP A 19 12.65 5.00 -18.93
N LEU A 20 12.43 4.40 -20.09
CA LEU A 20 11.31 4.69 -20.97
C LEU A 20 10.05 3.99 -20.43
N HIS A 21 9.16 4.78 -19.86
CA HIS A 21 7.82 4.32 -19.48
C HIS A 21 6.79 4.73 -20.55
N GLU A 22 5.83 3.86 -20.79
CA GLU A 22 4.65 4.18 -21.60
C GLU A 22 3.62 4.85 -20.71
N TRP A 23 3.13 6.01 -21.14
CA TRP A 23 2.19 6.83 -20.38
C TRP A 23 0.88 7.00 -21.13
N LEU A 24 -0.24 6.84 -20.43
CA LEU A 24 -1.57 7.20 -20.90
C LEU A 24 -2.05 8.42 -20.13
N SER A 25 -2.56 9.41 -20.86
CA SER A 25 -3.23 10.57 -20.26
C SER A 25 -4.61 10.78 -20.84
N PHE A 26 -5.57 11.22 -20.03
CA PHE A 26 -6.87 11.68 -20.46
C PHE A 26 -7.40 12.75 -19.50
N GLU A 27 -8.27 13.60 -20.03
CA GLU A 27 -8.96 14.59 -19.23
C GLU A 27 -10.29 14.02 -18.72
N ALA A 28 -10.56 14.18 -17.44
CA ALA A 28 -11.89 13.92 -16.87
C ALA A 28 -12.72 15.17 -17.02
N GLU A 29 -13.70 15.14 -17.92
CA GLU A 29 -14.51 16.31 -18.28
C GLU A 29 -15.26 16.92 -17.09
N ASP A 30 -15.68 16.07 -16.14
CA ASP A 30 -16.46 16.48 -14.96
C ASP A 30 -15.60 17.03 -13.80
N GLU A 31 -14.28 16.78 -13.79
CA GLU A 31 -13.42 17.07 -12.64
C GLU A 31 -12.38 18.16 -12.92
N HIS A 32 -12.28 18.66 -14.15
CA HIS A 32 -11.22 19.57 -14.61
C HIS A 32 -9.81 19.06 -14.23
N ARG A 33 -9.59 17.75 -14.35
CA ARG A 33 -8.34 17.05 -14.02
C ARG A 33 -7.83 16.28 -15.21
N THR A 34 -6.51 16.26 -15.35
CA THR A 34 -5.82 15.34 -16.24
C THR A 34 -5.30 14.17 -15.42
N TRP A 35 -5.70 12.97 -15.79
CA TRP A 35 -5.16 11.73 -15.23
C TRP A 35 -3.97 11.30 -16.05
N LEU A 36 -2.91 10.85 -15.37
CA LEU A 36 -1.68 10.36 -15.98
C LEU A 36 -1.36 8.99 -15.38
N PHE A 37 -1.32 7.97 -16.22
CA PHE A 37 -1.06 6.59 -15.81
C PHE A 37 0.26 6.11 -16.42
N ASP A 38 1.13 5.55 -15.59
CA ASP A 38 2.31 4.81 -16.01
C ASP A 38 1.89 3.38 -16.38
N LEU A 39 1.69 3.12 -17.68
CA LEU A 39 1.27 1.80 -18.17
C LEU A 39 2.34 0.76 -17.96
N THR A 40 3.61 1.13 -18.09
CA THR A 40 4.73 0.21 -17.85
C THR A 40 4.70 -0.32 -16.42
N PHE A 41 4.46 0.54 -15.43
CA PHE A 41 4.31 0.13 -14.04
C PHE A 41 3.03 -0.69 -13.81
N LEU A 42 1.87 -0.20 -14.28
CA LEU A 42 0.56 -0.83 -14.04
C LEU A 42 0.43 -2.23 -14.67
N THR A 43 1.17 -2.51 -15.75
CA THR A 43 1.18 -3.82 -16.41
C THR A 43 2.38 -4.69 -16.00
N SER A 44 3.22 -4.21 -15.10
CA SER A 44 4.36 -4.98 -14.56
C SER A 44 3.89 -6.04 -13.56
N ASN A 45 4.77 -7.00 -13.27
CA ASN A 45 4.59 -7.97 -12.19
C ASN A 45 5.11 -7.41 -10.85
N TRP A 46 4.86 -6.12 -10.59
CA TRP A 46 5.29 -5.49 -9.35
C TRP A 46 4.56 -6.11 -8.16
N ASP A 47 5.30 -6.43 -7.12
CA ASP A 47 4.81 -6.85 -5.82
C ASP A 47 5.33 -5.93 -4.70
N CYS A 48 4.72 -6.01 -3.53
CA CYS A 48 5.12 -5.22 -2.38
C CYS A 48 6.52 -5.61 -1.91
N ILE A 49 7.40 -4.62 -1.77
CA ILE A 49 8.78 -4.81 -1.30
C ILE A 49 8.97 -4.46 0.18
N PHE A 50 7.89 -4.43 0.97
CA PHE A 50 8.00 -4.27 2.42
C PHE A 50 8.88 -5.37 3.02
N GLY A 51 9.83 -5.00 3.87
CA GLY A 51 10.85 -5.93 4.39
C GLY A 51 12.02 -6.21 3.43
N ARG A 52 11.97 -5.75 2.18
CA ARG A 52 13.02 -5.93 1.16
C ARG A 52 13.63 -4.58 0.72
N GLY A 53 13.71 -3.62 1.66
CA GLY A 53 14.30 -2.31 1.44
C GLY A 53 13.30 -1.18 1.12
N CYS A 54 11.99 -1.44 1.25
CA CYS A 54 10.98 -0.38 1.16
C CYS A 54 11.18 0.66 2.27
N PRO A 55 11.35 1.95 1.97
CA PRO A 55 11.43 2.99 2.99
C PRO A 55 10.06 3.36 3.57
N GLY A 56 8.95 2.83 2.99
CA GLY A 56 7.60 3.24 3.37
C GLY A 56 7.38 4.74 3.16
N VAL A 57 6.85 5.40 4.18
CA VAL A 57 6.69 6.86 4.25
C VAL A 57 7.87 7.55 4.96
N LEU A 58 8.86 6.77 5.39
CA LEU A 58 10.03 7.23 6.14
C LEU A 58 11.24 7.46 5.22
N THR A 59 12.30 8.04 5.77
CA THR A 59 13.57 8.25 5.08
C THR A 59 14.54 7.07 5.17
N GLY A 60 14.17 6.02 5.91
CA GLY A 60 14.96 4.80 6.12
C GLY A 60 14.10 3.54 5.92
N PRO A 61 14.66 2.34 6.08
CA PRO A 61 13.93 1.08 5.95
C PRO A 61 12.73 1.03 6.89
N ALA A 62 11.54 0.91 6.32
CA ALA A 62 10.29 0.89 7.08
C ALA A 62 10.08 -0.42 7.87
N ALA A 63 10.72 -1.50 7.46
CA ALA A 63 10.56 -2.81 8.07
C ALA A 63 10.99 -2.85 9.55
N ASP A 64 12.08 -2.13 9.90
CA ASP A 64 12.61 -2.11 11.27
C ASP A 64 11.67 -1.40 12.26
N ALA A 65 10.82 -0.50 11.74
CA ALA A 65 9.82 0.23 12.52
C ALA A 65 8.39 -0.28 12.25
N GLU A 66 8.25 -1.37 11.47
CA GLU A 66 6.97 -1.90 10.98
C GLU A 66 6.07 -0.86 10.30
N GLN A 67 6.67 0.17 9.69
CA GLN A 67 5.98 1.33 9.13
C GLN A 67 5.96 1.34 7.60
N GLY A 68 5.40 0.31 7.00
CA GLY A 68 5.01 0.33 5.59
C GLY A 68 3.82 1.25 5.32
N CYS A 69 3.47 1.44 4.06
CA CYS A 69 2.29 2.24 3.68
C CYS A 69 0.95 1.65 4.17
N CYS A 70 0.92 0.36 4.52
CA CYS A 70 -0.25 -0.34 5.06
C CYS A 70 -0.25 -0.48 6.59
N SER A 71 0.74 0.05 7.30
CA SER A 71 0.89 -0.19 8.75
C SER A 71 -0.25 0.39 9.59
N TYR A 72 -0.81 1.51 9.15
CA TYR A 72 -1.87 2.19 9.93
C TYR A 72 -3.26 1.59 9.73
N GLY A 73 -3.39 0.58 8.86
CA GLY A 73 -4.67 -0.05 8.59
C GLY A 73 -5.52 0.73 7.59
N ALA A 74 -6.78 0.32 7.48
CA ALA A 74 -7.75 0.92 6.58
C ALA A 74 -8.99 1.35 7.34
N HIS A 75 -9.56 2.49 6.93
CA HIS A 75 -10.90 2.95 7.29
C HIS A 75 -11.86 2.57 6.16
N PHE A 76 -13.08 2.21 6.51
CA PHE A 76 -14.08 1.81 5.53
C PHE A 76 -15.06 2.96 5.25
N THR A 77 -15.40 3.14 3.98
CA THR A 77 -16.31 4.21 3.55
C THR A 77 -17.78 3.88 3.80
N GLY A 78 -18.10 2.66 4.25
CA GLY A 78 -19.44 2.21 4.60
C GLY A 78 -19.59 0.69 4.56
N ASP A 79 -20.79 0.20 4.88
CA ASP A 79 -21.08 -1.24 5.04
C ASP A 79 -20.81 -2.06 3.77
N ALA A 80 -21.07 -1.51 2.59
CA ALA A 80 -20.83 -2.22 1.34
C ALA A 80 -19.31 -2.43 1.09
N ASP A 81 -18.50 -1.46 1.44
CA ASP A 81 -17.04 -1.53 1.37
C ASP A 81 -16.51 -2.57 2.37
N ARG A 82 -16.93 -2.45 3.62
CA ARG A 82 -16.62 -3.42 4.68
C ARG A 82 -16.96 -4.85 4.25
N THR A 83 -18.20 -5.10 3.81
CA THR A 83 -18.66 -6.43 3.42
C THR A 83 -17.82 -7.03 2.30
N ARG A 84 -17.43 -6.20 1.31
CA ARG A 84 -16.58 -6.64 0.22
C ARG A 84 -15.18 -7.06 0.71
N VAL A 85 -14.60 -6.30 1.63
CA VAL A 85 -13.27 -6.60 2.20
C VAL A 85 -13.34 -7.83 3.11
N GLU A 86 -14.35 -7.94 3.98
CA GLU A 86 -14.58 -9.13 4.82
C GLU A 86 -14.69 -10.42 4.00
N ALA A 87 -15.38 -10.36 2.85
CA ALA A 87 -15.49 -11.50 1.95
C ALA A 87 -14.11 -11.93 1.38
N ARG A 88 -13.20 -10.97 1.11
CA ARG A 88 -11.85 -11.28 0.67
C ARG A 88 -10.95 -11.78 1.79
N ILE A 89 -11.08 -11.23 2.98
CA ILE A 89 -10.36 -11.71 4.17
C ILE A 89 -10.70 -13.18 4.45
N ALA A 90 -11.98 -13.55 4.28
CA ALA A 90 -12.44 -14.93 4.48
C ALA A 90 -11.87 -15.95 3.48
N GLU A 91 -11.30 -15.50 2.38
CA GLU A 91 -10.62 -16.34 1.38
C GLU A 91 -9.15 -16.61 1.73
N LEU A 92 -8.55 -15.82 2.64
CA LEU A 92 -7.14 -15.95 3.02
C LEU A 92 -6.94 -17.08 4.02
N GLY A 93 -5.88 -17.87 3.79
CA GLY A 93 -5.44 -18.91 4.70
C GLY A 93 -4.21 -18.50 5.53
N PRO A 94 -3.83 -19.33 6.51
CA PRO A 94 -2.66 -19.06 7.37
C PRO A 94 -1.32 -19.04 6.61
N ASP A 95 -1.26 -19.63 5.43
CA ASP A 95 -0.08 -19.59 4.56
C ASP A 95 0.07 -18.23 3.84
N GLU A 96 -1.04 -17.50 3.68
CA GLU A 96 -1.08 -16.22 2.99
C GLU A 96 -1.12 -15.04 3.97
N TRP A 97 -1.63 -15.27 5.18
CA TRP A 97 -1.85 -14.23 6.19
C TRP A 97 -1.33 -14.64 7.55
N GLN A 98 -0.28 -14.00 8.00
CA GLN A 98 0.45 -14.29 9.24
C GLN A 98 -0.44 -14.29 10.48
N PHE A 99 -1.37 -13.37 10.59
CA PHE A 99 -2.22 -13.16 11.75
C PHE A 99 -3.61 -13.81 11.63
N HIS A 100 -3.78 -14.76 10.71
CA HIS A 100 -5.04 -15.46 10.46
C HIS A 100 -5.66 -16.03 11.74
N ASP A 101 -4.90 -16.82 12.50
CA ASP A 101 -5.41 -17.50 13.71
C ASP A 101 -5.66 -16.52 14.86
N GLU A 102 -4.84 -15.49 14.97
CA GLU A 102 -5.02 -14.41 15.94
C GLU A 102 -6.28 -13.60 15.65
N ALA A 103 -6.52 -13.27 14.41
CA ALA A 103 -7.75 -12.60 14.00
C ALA A 103 -8.97 -13.45 14.26
N ALA A 104 -8.92 -14.75 13.95
CA ALA A 104 -10.02 -15.69 14.21
C ALA A 104 -10.34 -15.79 15.70
N ALA A 105 -9.32 -15.84 16.55
CA ALA A 105 -9.49 -15.88 18.01
C ALA A 105 -9.97 -14.54 18.59
N GLY A 106 -9.60 -13.42 17.96
CA GLY A 106 -9.88 -12.07 18.43
C GLY A 106 -11.15 -11.42 17.89
N GLY A 107 -12.00 -12.14 17.17
CA GLY A 107 -13.25 -11.61 16.62
C GLY A 107 -13.13 -10.97 15.24
N GLY A 108 -12.08 -11.31 14.47
CA GLY A 108 -11.88 -10.88 13.09
C GLY A 108 -10.81 -9.82 12.93
N ALA A 109 -10.58 -9.42 11.69
CA ALA A 109 -9.56 -8.41 11.32
C ALA A 109 -10.12 -6.97 11.35
N ILE A 110 -11.42 -6.80 11.50
CA ILE A 110 -12.11 -5.51 11.44
C ILE A 110 -12.86 -5.29 12.75
N HIS A 111 -12.86 -4.06 13.24
CA HIS A 111 -13.60 -3.67 14.45
C HIS A 111 -14.12 -2.23 14.32
N VAL A 112 -14.90 -1.80 15.28
CA VAL A 112 -15.30 -0.40 15.46
C VAL A 112 -14.40 0.18 16.53
N ASP A 113 -13.76 1.30 16.24
CA ASP A 113 -12.88 2.00 17.18
C ASP A 113 -13.65 2.85 18.20
N GLU A 114 -12.92 3.61 19.03
CA GLU A 114 -13.50 4.45 20.09
C GLU A 114 -14.26 5.66 19.51
N GLU A 115 -13.90 6.10 18.32
CA GLU A 115 -14.54 7.17 17.56
C GLU A 115 -15.82 6.71 16.86
N GLY A 116 -16.04 5.40 16.77
CA GLY A 116 -17.19 4.77 16.10
C GLY A 116 -16.94 4.47 14.64
N ASP A 117 -15.71 4.58 14.16
CA ASP A 117 -15.32 4.27 12.81
C ASP A 117 -15.02 2.77 12.64
N THR A 118 -15.39 2.22 11.51
CA THR A 118 -15.03 0.84 11.15
C THR A 118 -13.63 0.84 10.54
N VAL A 119 -12.72 0.11 11.19
CA VAL A 119 -11.31 0.09 10.83
C VAL A 119 -10.74 -1.33 10.90
N THR A 120 -9.60 -1.58 10.25
CA THR A 120 -8.85 -2.80 10.46
C THR A 120 -8.16 -2.78 11.83
N ARG A 121 -8.13 -3.94 12.50
CA ARG A 121 -7.42 -4.09 13.78
C ARG A 121 -5.92 -3.96 13.59
N GLN A 122 -5.24 -3.67 14.70
CA GLN A 122 -3.78 -3.70 14.78
C GLN A 122 -3.31 -4.94 15.56
N ALA A 123 -2.19 -5.48 15.14
CA ALA A 123 -1.39 -6.48 15.84
C ALA A 123 0.05 -5.95 15.87
N ASP A 124 0.71 -5.97 17.03
CA ASP A 124 2.09 -5.49 17.21
C ASP A 124 2.32 -4.09 16.58
N GLU A 125 1.45 -3.13 16.93
CA GLU A 125 1.51 -1.71 16.53
C GLU A 125 1.32 -1.44 15.01
N ALA A 126 0.94 -2.45 14.21
CA ALA A 126 0.64 -2.25 12.80
C ALA A 126 -0.62 -3.02 12.37
N CYS A 127 -1.11 -2.72 11.17
CA CYS A 127 -2.31 -3.38 10.63
C CYS A 127 -2.18 -4.91 10.69
N ILE A 128 -3.21 -5.58 11.22
CA ILE A 128 -3.25 -7.05 11.32
C ILE A 128 -3.20 -7.75 9.96
N MET A 129 -3.54 -7.04 8.86
CA MET A 129 -3.46 -7.55 7.49
C MET A 129 -2.05 -7.43 6.88
N LEU A 130 -1.13 -6.73 7.55
CA LEU A 130 0.24 -6.57 7.09
C LEU A 130 1.09 -7.74 7.57
N ASN A 131 1.50 -8.62 6.66
CA ASN A 131 2.51 -9.63 6.97
C ASN A 131 3.85 -8.98 7.33
N ARG A 132 4.48 -9.44 8.39
CA ARG A 132 5.77 -8.91 8.83
C ARG A 132 6.90 -9.53 8.02
N PRO A 133 8.08 -8.87 7.96
CA PRO A 133 9.25 -9.42 7.29
C PRO A 133 9.59 -10.82 7.79
N GLY A 134 9.76 -11.76 6.82
CA GLY A 134 10.04 -13.16 7.13
C GLY A 134 8.84 -14.10 7.05
N HIS A 135 7.63 -13.61 6.91
CA HIS A 135 6.48 -14.42 6.53
C HIS A 135 6.66 -14.93 5.09
N PRO A 136 6.35 -16.22 4.78
CA PRO A 136 6.66 -16.82 3.49
C PRO A 136 5.76 -16.37 2.33
N ALA A 137 4.64 -15.68 2.59
CA ALA A 137 3.70 -15.20 1.56
C ALA A 137 4.23 -13.97 0.81
#